data_9592d76c60e6f7f901c387a449fd7a86
#
_entry.id   9592d76c60e6f7f901c387a449fd7a86
#
_cell.length_a   1.000
_cell.length_b   1.000
_cell.length_c   1.000
_cell.angle_alpha   90.00
_cell.angle_beta   90.00
_cell.angle_gamma   90.00
#
_symmetry.space_group_name_H-M   'P 1'
#
loop_
_entity.id
_entity.type
_entity.pdbx_description
1 polymer ?
#
loop_
_entity_poly.entity_id
_entity_poly.type
_entity_poly.pdbx_seq_one_letter_code
_entity_poly.pdbx_strand_id
1 'polypeptide(L)'
;MNARQEENRDKSFVFIGFIVVLSMMIIICGMMSSCSDNKTVQNSTKRKVEREIAGYKTQKNGIRVFDMSKDYYFLNKQKGYKYPSKENMKYYSKILNKDRTAKVFLPANYDRNKEYPVLFLLHGLNGTKNTWGNKDADVIIQNLAHFEGVPEMIIICPDSNLNNMEDLDGLKFVGTLEYFDKTRDEIVDSILPELKRRYKVKSGRENMAIAGHSLGGRNALYTAYSYPKIFGYVGAFAPVKVANYGRQRWLKPLLKTFKLDRGDEMKQVILSVGTEDDRVGKSVDELSQYMNREGVKHIFYHLPGGHENKVWKNSLYNFVRFIFR
;
A
#
# COMPACT_ATOMS: atom_id res chain seq x y z
N MET A 1 -45.03 -11.66 62.72
CA MET A 1 -44.15 -11.66 61.51
C MET A 1 -44.20 -10.22 61.01
N ASN A 2 -43.05 -9.47 60.99
CA ASN A 2 -42.86 -8.69 59.86
C ASN A 2 -42.04 -7.40 59.93
N ALA A 3 -41.79 -6.79 61.04
CA ALA A 3 -40.90 -5.62 61.04
C ALA A 3 -39.40 -5.96 60.84
N ARG A 4 -38.96 -7.12 61.34
CA ARG A 4 -37.56 -7.59 61.19
C ARG A 4 -37.21 -8.09 59.75
N GLN A 5 -38.18 -8.50 58.93
CA GLN A 5 -37.94 -8.96 57.57
C GLN A 5 -37.85 -7.77 56.57
N GLU A 6 -38.54 -6.67 56.79
CA GLU A 6 -38.41 -5.49 55.94
C GLU A 6 -37.09 -4.74 56.16
N GLU A 7 -36.66 -4.61 57.44
CA GLU A 7 -35.37 -3.98 57.75
C GLU A 7 -34.15 -4.70 57.15
N ASN A 8 -34.20 -6.05 57.07
CA ASN A 8 -33.16 -6.83 56.43
C ASN A 8 -33.20 -6.78 54.91
N ARG A 9 -34.35 -6.55 54.29
CA ARG A 9 -34.47 -6.36 52.82
C ARG A 9 -33.88 -5.04 52.39
N ASP A 10 -34.15 -3.95 53.11
CA ASP A 10 -33.59 -2.66 52.77
C ASP A 10 -32.06 -2.59 52.95
N LYS A 11 -31.52 -3.20 53.99
CA LYS A 11 -30.06 -3.31 54.18
C LYS A 11 -29.38 -4.13 53.12
N SER A 12 -30.02 -5.18 52.59
CA SER A 12 -29.49 -5.96 51.47
C SER A 12 -29.50 -5.21 50.13
N PHE A 13 -30.53 -4.41 49.86
CA PHE A 13 -30.60 -3.57 48.64
C PHE A 13 -29.57 -2.46 48.67
N VAL A 14 -29.34 -1.83 49.80
CA VAL A 14 -28.33 -0.78 49.96
C VAL A 14 -26.92 -1.37 49.82
N PHE A 15 -26.66 -2.57 50.34
CA PHE A 15 -25.36 -3.23 50.23
C PHE A 15 -25.06 -3.69 48.82
N ILE A 16 -26.05 -4.22 48.08
CA ILE A 16 -25.91 -4.61 46.66
C ILE A 16 -25.68 -3.35 45.80
N GLY A 17 -26.43 -2.26 46.05
CA GLY A 17 -26.20 -0.97 45.37
C GLY A 17 -24.80 -0.43 45.57
N PHE A 18 -24.24 -0.55 46.77
CA PHE A 18 -22.87 -0.09 47.08
C PHE A 18 -21.79 -0.89 46.37
N ILE A 19 -21.96 -2.24 46.28
CA ILE A 19 -21.03 -3.14 45.57
C ILE A 19 -21.07 -2.85 44.04
N VAL A 20 -22.24 -2.61 43.47
CA VAL A 20 -22.37 -2.28 42.04
C VAL A 20 -21.73 -0.92 41.70
N VAL A 21 -21.92 0.08 42.54
CA VAL A 21 -21.29 1.40 42.36
C VAL A 21 -19.77 1.33 42.52
N LEU A 22 -19.28 0.56 43.52
CA LEU A 22 -17.85 0.36 43.74
C LEU A 22 -17.19 -0.41 42.59
N SER A 23 -17.84 -1.45 42.07
CA SER A 23 -17.36 -2.17 40.89
C SER A 23 -17.35 -1.34 39.63
N MET A 24 -18.37 -0.50 39.42
CA MET A 24 -18.38 0.49 38.30
C MET A 24 -17.25 1.53 38.45
N MET A 25 -17.00 2.06 39.66
CA MET A 25 -15.90 2.98 39.90
C MET A 25 -14.53 2.34 39.65
N ILE A 26 -14.33 1.08 40.05
CA ILE A 26 -13.08 0.36 39.78
C ILE A 26 -12.87 0.15 38.28
N ILE A 27 -13.93 -0.21 37.54
CA ILE A 27 -13.89 -0.36 36.08
C ILE A 27 -13.58 0.99 35.38
N ILE A 28 -14.22 2.06 35.82
CA ILE A 28 -13.99 3.42 35.27
C ILE A 28 -12.57 3.90 35.60
N CYS A 29 -12.08 3.69 36.82
CA CYS A 29 -10.71 4.02 37.22
C CYS A 29 -9.67 3.18 36.45
N GLY A 30 -9.92 1.91 36.23
CA GLY A 30 -9.09 1.04 35.41
C GLY A 30 -9.05 1.47 33.93
N MET A 31 -10.19 1.90 33.37
CA MET A 31 -10.25 2.44 32.00
C MET A 31 -9.55 3.79 31.89
N MET A 32 -9.67 4.67 32.87
CA MET A 32 -8.96 5.96 32.90
C MET A 32 -7.45 5.80 33.03
N SER A 33 -6.99 4.89 33.88
CA SER A 33 -5.55 4.56 34.04
C SER A 33 -4.97 4.00 32.74
N SER A 34 -5.63 3.01 32.12
CA SER A 34 -5.16 2.41 30.86
C SER A 34 -5.17 3.42 29.70
N CYS A 35 -6.10 4.37 29.70
CA CYS A 35 -6.16 5.44 28.68
C CYS A 35 -5.04 6.47 28.89
N SER A 36 -4.69 6.80 30.12
CA SER A 36 -3.58 7.69 30.48
C SER A 36 -2.23 7.07 30.12
N ASP A 37 -2.05 5.79 30.42
CA ASP A 37 -0.83 5.03 30.09
C ASP A 37 -0.60 4.93 28.57
N ASN A 38 -1.67 4.68 27.81
CA ASN A 38 -1.56 4.61 26.36
C ASN A 38 -1.20 5.97 25.73
N LYS A 39 -1.76 7.08 26.21
CA LYS A 39 -1.39 8.43 25.75
C LYS A 39 0.08 8.77 26.06
N THR A 40 0.56 8.39 27.24
CA THR A 40 1.95 8.58 27.64
C THR A 40 2.89 7.79 26.73
N VAL A 41 2.56 6.51 26.46
CA VAL A 41 3.32 5.66 25.52
C VAL A 41 3.31 6.23 24.11
N GLN A 42 2.16 6.68 23.59
CA GLN A 42 2.07 7.30 22.27
C GLN A 42 2.93 8.55 22.18
N ASN A 43 2.89 9.43 23.18
CA ASN A 43 3.67 10.68 23.19
C ASN A 43 5.18 10.40 23.22
N SER A 44 5.63 9.43 24.02
CA SER A 44 7.04 9.03 24.06
C SER A 44 7.52 8.43 22.73
N THR A 45 6.71 7.56 22.13
CA THR A 45 6.97 6.97 20.83
C THR A 45 7.02 8.03 19.73
N LYS A 46 6.05 8.96 19.71
CA LYS A 46 6.00 10.06 18.74
C LYS A 46 7.27 10.90 18.78
N ARG A 47 7.70 11.36 19.97
CA ARG A 47 8.95 12.14 20.14
C ARG A 47 10.18 11.39 19.64
N LYS A 48 10.27 10.08 19.88
CA LYS A 48 11.37 9.24 19.38
C LYS A 48 11.39 9.23 17.87
N VAL A 49 10.25 8.98 17.23
CA VAL A 49 10.12 8.92 15.77
C VAL A 49 10.37 10.27 15.13
N GLU A 50 9.86 11.36 15.70
CA GLU A 50 10.09 12.72 15.20
C GLU A 50 11.60 13.08 15.20
N ARG A 51 12.36 12.68 16.24
CA ARG A 51 13.82 12.86 16.28
C ARG A 51 14.51 12.04 15.19
N GLU A 52 14.06 10.80 14.95
CA GLU A 52 14.60 9.96 13.90
C GLU A 52 14.35 10.58 12.52
N ILE A 53 13.12 11.03 12.24
CA ILE A 53 12.76 11.69 10.98
C ILE A 53 13.58 12.97 10.77
N ALA A 54 13.79 13.76 11.80
CA ALA A 54 14.58 15.00 11.74
C ALA A 54 16.04 14.74 11.32
N GLY A 55 16.57 13.53 11.60
CA GLY A 55 17.92 13.11 11.18
C GLY A 55 18.01 12.59 9.74
N TYR A 56 16.90 12.44 9.03
CA TYR A 56 16.93 11.89 7.67
C TYR A 56 17.45 12.87 6.63
N LYS A 57 18.45 12.43 5.86
CA LYS A 57 18.93 13.17 4.70
C LYS A 57 17.94 13.07 3.55
N THR A 58 17.46 14.22 3.08
CA THR A 58 16.55 14.32 1.95
C THR A 58 17.27 14.95 0.77
N GLN A 59 17.23 14.32 -0.40
CA GLN A 59 17.79 14.84 -1.65
C GLN A 59 16.96 16.04 -2.14
N LYS A 60 17.50 16.83 -3.09
CA LYS A 60 16.81 18.00 -3.69
C LYS A 60 15.45 17.64 -4.31
N ASN A 61 15.30 16.43 -4.84
CA ASN A 61 14.05 15.90 -5.40
C ASN A 61 13.08 15.34 -4.34
N GLY A 62 13.39 15.50 -3.05
CA GLY A 62 12.56 15.02 -1.94
C GLY A 62 12.74 13.54 -1.55
N ILE A 63 13.60 12.81 -2.28
CA ILE A 63 13.87 11.39 -2.02
C ILE A 63 14.77 11.20 -0.80
N ARG A 64 14.46 10.17 -0.02
CA ARG A 64 15.28 9.71 1.10
C ARG A 64 15.86 8.33 0.79
N VAL A 65 17.18 8.22 0.85
CA VAL A 65 17.91 6.97 0.62
C VAL A 65 18.36 6.42 1.96
N PHE A 66 17.91 5.20 2.29
CA PHE A 66 18.20 4.54 3.56
C PHE A 66 19.20 3.40 3.39
N ASP A 67 20.04 3.24 4.37
CA ASP A 67 20.79 2.01 4.59
C ASP A 67 19.84 0.98 5.23
N MET A 68 19.21 0.15 4.40
CA MET A 68 18.18 -0.80 4.83
C MET A 68 18.73 -2.00 5.63
N SER A 69 20.03 -1.98 6.00
CA SER A 69 20.58 -2.89 7.02
C SER A 69 20.28 -2.41 8.44
N LYS A 70 19.89 -1.13 8.60
CA LYS A 70 19.52 -0.52 9.87
C LYS A 70 18.03 -0.61 10.11
N ASP A 71 17.65 -0.50 11.36
CA ASP A 71 16.26 -0.43 11.77
C ASP A 71 15.74 1.01 11.70
N TYR A 72 14.57 1.19 11.08
CA TYR A 72 13.89 2.47 10.95
C TYR A 72 12.45 2.35 11.44
N TYR A 73 11.91 3.45 12.02
CA TYR A 73 10.56 3.46 12.58
C TYR A 73 9.51 2.95 11.58
N PHE A 74 9.67 3.23 10.30
CA PHE A 74 8.67 2.86 9.29
C PHE A 74 8.65 1.37 8.95
N LEU A 75 9.66 0.60 9.34
CA LEU A 75 9.73 -0.85 9.09
C LEU A 75 9.00 -1.68 10.14
N ASN A 76 8.76 -1.12 11.32
CA ASN A 76 8.22 -1.84 12.46
C ASN A 76 6.98 -1.17 13.05
N LYS A 77 6.09 -1.98 13.61
CA LYS A 77 4.95 -1.48 14.37
C LYS A 77 5.41 -0.69 15.59
N GLN A 78 4.89 0.49 15.76
CA GLN A 78 5.24 1.39 16.85
C GLN A 78 4.32 1.19 18.06
N LYS A 79 4.90 1.20 19.27
CA LYS A 79 4.16 0.98 20.52
C LYS A 79 3.10 2.06 20.73
N GLY A 80 1.90 1.65 21.09
CA GLY A 80 0.76 2.55 21.34
C GLY A 80 -0.04 2.93 20.08
N TYR A 81 0.35 2.48 18.90
CA TYR A 81 -0.34 2.78 17.64
C TYR A 81 -1.07 1.56 17.06
N LYS A 82 -2.20 1.82 16.41
CA LYS A 82 -2.98 0.80 15.71
C LYS A 82 -2.48 0.61 14.28
N TYR A 83 -2.71 -0.57 13.72
CA TYR A 83 -2.28 -0.94 12.38
C TYR A 83 -3.44 -1.52 11.56
N PRO A 84 -3.32 -1.52 10.21
CA PRO A 84 -4.37 -1.94 9.30
C PRO A 84 -4.91 -3.34 9.59
N SER A 85 -6.21 -3.50 9.40
CA SER A 85 -6.82 -4.82 9.24
C SER A 85 -6.53 -5.37 7.86
N LYS A 86 -6.40 -6.71 7.77
CA LYS A 86 -6.07 -7.43 6.52
C LYS A 86 -7.21 -8.36 6.16
N GLU A 87 -7.82 -8.17 4.99
CA GLU A 87 -8.91 -9.03 4.55
C GLU A 87 -8.73 -9.48 3.10
N ASN A 88 -9.51 -10.49 2.68
CA ASN A 88 -9.61 -10.94 1.30
C ASN A 88 -10.94 -10.46 0.73
N MET A 89 -10.89 -9.55 -0.23
CA MET A 89 -12.05 -9.11 -0.99
C MET A 89 -12.30 -10.11 -2.12
N LYS A 90 -13.43 -10.81 -2.09
CA LYS A 90 -13.90 -11.63 -3.22
C LYS A 90 -14.45 -10.72 -4.30
N TYR A 91 -14.14 -11.03 -5.56
CA TYR A 91 -14.69 -10.38 -6.74
C TYR A 91 -14.82 -11.38 -7.88
N TYR A 92 -15.72 -11.12 -8.81
CA TYR A 92 -15.85 -11.91 -10.02
C TYR A 92 -14.92 -11.38 -11.12
N SER A 93 -13.98 -12.21 -11.56
CA SER A 93 -13.09 -11.90 -12.66
C SER A 93 -13.81 -12.06 -13.99
N LYS A 94 -14.03 -10.96 -14.71
CA LYS A 94 -14.60 -10.99 -16.04
C LYS A 94 -13.66 -11.62 -17.07
N ILE A 95 -12.35 -11.51 -16.85
CA ILE A 95 -11.31 -12.06 -17.74
C ILE A 95 -11.25 -13.57 -17.64
N LEU A 96 -11.35 -14.11 -16.42
CA LEU A 96 -11.22 -15.55 -16.18
C LEU A 96 -12.56 -16.25 -15.99
N ASN A 97 -13.67 -15.50 -16.00
CA ASN A 97 -15.03 -16.00 -15.80
C ASN A 97 -15.15 -16.87 -14.53
N LYS A 98 -14.56 -16.41 -13.40
CA LYS A 98 -14.58 -17.10 -12.10
C LYS A 98 -14.36 -16.15 -10.93
N ASP A 99 -14.74 -16.63 -9.74
CA ASP A 99 -14.45 -15.91 -8.49
C ASP A 99 -12.94 -15.89 -8.19
N ARG A 100 -12.48 -14.74 -7.77
CA ARG A 100 -11.11 -14.49 -7.31
C ARG A 100 -11.08 -13.65 -6.05
N THR A 101 -9.89 -13.46 -5.50
CA THR A 101 -9.70 -12.61 -4.32
C THR A 101 -8.51 -11.67 -4.50
N ALA A 102 -8.67 -10.43 -4.03
CA ALA A 102 -7.59 -9.48 -3.79
C ALA A 102 -7.36 -9.30 -2.30
N LYS A 103 -6.12 -9.04 -1.88
CA LYS A 103 -5.82 -8.66 -0.49
C LYS A 103 -6.11 -7.17 -0.32
N VAL A 104 -6.83 -6.82 0.75
CA VAL A 104 -7.16 -5.45 1.13
C VAL A 104 -6.55 -5.15 2.50
N PHE A 105 -5.94 -3.97 2.63
CA PHE A 105 -5.55 -3.41 3.91
C PHE A 105 -6.35 -2.13 4.14
N LEU A 106 -7.18 -2.13 5.16
CA LEU A 106 -7.94 -0.95 5.57
C LEU A 106 -7.13 -0.15 6.58
N PRO A 107 -7.16 1.20 6.53
CA PRO A 107 -6.44 2.02 7.50
C PRO A 107 -6.77 1.62 8.95
N ALA A 108 -5.83 1.87 9.87
CA ALA A 108 -5.97 1.47 11.27
C ALA A 108 -7.23 2.02 11.95
N ASN A 109 -7.70 3.18 11.51
CA ASN A 109 -8.92 3.83 12.01
C ASN A 109 -9.99 3.92 10.91
N TYR A 110 -10.15 2.82 10.12
CA TYR A 110 -11.12 2.79 9.05
C TYR A 110 -12.55 3.09 9.55
N ASP A 111 -13.16 4.10 8.95
CA ASP A 111 -14.55 4.51 9.19
C ASP A 111 -15.36 4.31 7.91
N ARG A 112 -16.45 3.55 8.01
CA ARG A 112 -17.36 3.28 6.87
C ARG A 112 -18.07 4.52 6.34
N ASN A 113 -18.09 5.61 7.09
CA ASN A 113 -18.70 6.88 6.68
C ASN A 113 -17.72 7.82 5.99
N LYS A 114 -16.41 7.55 6.07
CA LYS A 114 -15.35 8.35 5.47
C LYS A 114 -14.89 7.76 4.15
N GLU A 115 -14.64 8.62 3.16
CA GLU A 115 -14.04 8.21 1.90
C GLU A 115 -12.51 8.23 1.96
N TYR A 116 -11.88 7.25 1.31
CA TYR A 116 -10.42 7.07 1.29
C TYR A 116 -9.87 7.03 -0.13
N PRO A 117 -8.69 7.60 -0.36
CA PRO A 117 -7.94 7.35 -1.58
C PRO A 117 -7.46 5.89 -1.62
N VAL A 118 -7.11 5.41 -2.81
CA VAL A 118 -6.76 4.00 -3.04
C VAL A 118 -5.38 3.86 -3.67
N LEU A 119 -4.58 2.95 -3.12
CA LEU A 119 -3.31 2.52 -3.67
C LEU A 119 -3.39 1.04 -4.09
N PHE A 120 -3.23 0.78 -5.39
CA PHE A 120 -3.00 -0.58 -5.90
C PHE A 120 -1.51 -0.92 -5.81
N LEU A 121 -1.16 -2.10 -5.27
CA LEU A 121 0.21 -2.60 -5.17
C LEU A 121 0.36 -3.94 -5.90
N LEU A 122 1.08 -3.92 -7.01
CA LEU A 122 1.28 -5.06 -7.89
C LEU A 122 2.57 -5.83 -7.52
N HIS A 123 2.45 -7.14 -7.40
CA HIS A 123 3.59 -8.03 -7.16
C HIS A 123 4.38 -8.31 -8.45
N GLY A 124 5.63 -8.75 -8.30
CA GLY A 124 6.47 -9.22 -9.40
C GLY A 124 6.16 -10.67 -9.81
N LEU A 125 6.98 -11.20 -10.71
CA LEU A 125 6.93 -12.62 -11.12
C LEU A 125 6.97 -13.53 -9.88
N ASN A 126 6.25 -14.64 -9.90
CA ASN A 126 6.09 -15.58 -8.80
C ASN A 126 5.52 -15.01 -7.48
N GLY A 127 5.03 -13.78 -7.51
CA GLY A 127 4.32 -13.20 -6.37
C GLY A 127 2.84 -13.58 -6.36
N THR A 128 2.15 -13.14 -5.30
CA THR A 128 0.70 -13.30 -5.11
C THR A 128 0.13 -12.04 -4.49
N LYS A 129 -1.18 -11.98 -4.32
CA LYS A 129 -1.85 -10.93 -3.54
C LYS A 129 -1.27 -10.69 -2.12
N ASN A 130 -0.55 -11.67 -1.56
CA ASN A 130 0.04 -11.55 -0.22
C ASN A 130 1.45 -10.93 -0.23
N THR A 131 2.08 -10.80 -1.40
CA THR A 131 3.48 -10.39 -1.52
C THR A 131 3.81 -9.07 -0.82
N TRP A 132 2.98 -8.05 -1.00
CA TRP A 132 3.21 -6.75 -0.36
C TRP A 132 2.93 -6.76 1.14
N GLY A 133 1.98 -7.58 1.61
CA GLY A 133 1.78 -7.81 3.03
C GLY A 133 2.95 -8.51 3.70
N ASN A 134 3.61 -9.44 2.99
CA ASN A 134 4.83 -10.12 3.45
C ASN A 134 6.07 -9.20 3.40
N LYS A 135 5.95 -8.03 2.78
CA LYS A 135 6.97 -6.96 2.74
C LYS A 135 6.62 -5.80 3.68
N ASP A 136 5.68 -5.99 4.60
CA ASP A 136 5.24 -5.00 5.59
C ASP A 136 4.71 -3.69 4.99
N ALA A 137 4.17 -3.72 3.77
CA ALA A 137 3.65 -2.52 3.10
C ALA A 137 2.58 -1.81 3.92
N ASP A 138 1.71 -2.57 4.60
CA ASP A 138 0.70 -2.05 5.52
C ASP A 138 1.32 -1.32 6.72
N VAL A 139 2.42 -1.83 7.26
CA VAL A 139 3.16 -1.20 8.37
C VAL A 139 3.85 0.08 7.91
N ILE A 140 4.57 0.02 6.77
CA ILE A 140 5.28 1.17 6.20
C ILE A 140 4.30 2.32 5.93
N ILE A 141 3.19 2.05 5.26
CA ILE A 141 2.20 3.07 4.87
C ILE A 141 1.50 3.64 6.10
N GLN A 142 1.14 2.78 7.07
CA GLN A 142 0.48 3.25 8.29
C GLN A 142 1.41 4.08 9.17
N ASN A 143 2.69 3.75 9.25
CA ASN A 143 3.67 4.57 9.95
C ASN A 143 3.85 5.95 9.29
N LEU A 144 3.85 6.01 7.97
CA LEU A 144 3.87 7.29 7.25
C LEU A 144 2.62 8.13 7.55
N ALA A 145 1.45 7.50 7.67
CA ALA A 145 0.22 8.18 8.07
C ALA A 145 0.29 8.68 9.52
N HIS A 146 0.84 7.90 10.44
CA HIS A 146 0.96 8.28 11.84
C HIS A 146 1.97 9.40 12.09
N PHE A 147 3.07 9.44 11.35
CA PHE A 147 4.23 10.26 11.71
C PHE A 147 4.66 11.28 10.65
N GLU A 148 4.28 11.12 9.37
CA GLU A 148 4.69 12.02 8.28
C GLU A 148 3.51 12.70 7.56
N GLY A 149 2.30 12.61 8.10
CA GLY A 149 1.12 13.29 7.57
C GLY A 149 0.66 12.78 6.19
N VAL A 150 1.04 11.55 5.83
CA VAL A 150 0.51 10.90 4.64
C VAL A 150 -0.97 10.56 4.87
N PRO A 151 -1.86 10.82 3.91
CA PRO A 151 -3.26 10.46 4.05
C PRO A 151 -3.47 8.97 4.30
N GLU A 152 -4.35 8.62 5.21
CA GLU A 152 -4.84 7.25 5.34
C GLU A 152 -5.48 6.80 4.03
N MET A 153 -5.21 5.57 3.59
CA MET A 153 -5.65 5.03 2.30
C MET A 153 -6.04 3.57 2.39
N ILE A 154 -6.89 3.13 1.49
CA ILE A 154 -7.15 1.72 1.25
C ILE A 154 -6.06 1.19 0.32
N ILE A 155 -5.44 0.06 0.68
CA ILE A 155 -4.43 -0.59 -0.14
C ILE A 155 -5.03 -1.86 -0.72
N ILE A 156 -4.90 -2.06 -2.02
CA ILE A 156 -5.36 -3.23 -2.75
C ILE A 156 -4.18 -3.93 -3.39
N CYS A 157 -4.04 -5.21 -3.09
CA CYS A 157 -3.05 -6.08 -3.72
C CYS A 157 -3.77 -7.17 -4.52
N PRO A 158 -3.92 -6.99 -5.85
CA PRO A 158 -4.45 -8.03 -6.71
C PRO A 158 -3.46 -9.20 -6.83
N ASP A 159 -3.98 -10.35 -7.20
CA ASP A 159 -3.14 -11.43 -7.73
C ASP A 159 -3.06 -11.25 -9.24
N SER A 160 -1.91 -10.81 -9.73
CA SER A 160 -1.67 -10.57 -11.16
C SER A 160 -1.43 -11.87 -11.95
N ASN A 161 -1.32 -13.00 -11.27
CA ASN A 161 -1.30 -14.32 -11.91
C ASN A 161 -2.70 -14.68 -12.38
N LEU A 162 -3.05 -14.25 -13.58
CA LEU A 162 -4.33 -14.60 -14.22
C LEU A 162 -4.27 -15.98 -14.88
N ASN A 163 -3.13 -16.65 -14.84
CA ASN A 163 -2.96 -18.04 -15.24
C ASN A 163 -2.65 -18.89 -14.01
N ASN A 164 -3.17 -20.13 -13.96
CA ASN A 164 -2.71 -21.10 -12.97
C ASN A 164 -1.28 -21.50 -13.35
N MET A 165 -0.30 -20.91 -12.65
CA MET A 165 1.13 -21.02 -12.98
C MET A 165 1.74 -22.35 -12.50
N GLU A 166 1.10 -23.48 -12.72
CA GLU A 166 1.67 -24.77 -12.38
C GLU A 166 2.72 -25.27 -13.38
N ASP A 167 2.93 -24.54 -14.51
CA ASP A 167 3.77 -24.99 -15.62
C ASP A 167 4.59 -23.84 -16.24
N LEU A 168 5.81 -23.62 -15.77
CA LEU A 168 6.74 -22.61 -16.30
C LEU A 168 7.90 -23.21 -17.11
N ASP A 169 7.61 -23.96 -18.16
CA ASP A 169 8.62 -24.22 -19.20
C ASP A 169 8.66 -23.05 -20.21
N GLY A 170 9.85 -22.72 -20.73
CA GLY A 170 10.16 -21.44 -21.40
C GLY A 170 9.17 -20.90 -22.44
N LEU A 171 8.41 -21.72 -23.13
CA LEU A 171 7.34 -21.29 -24.06
C LEU A 171 6.09 -20.79 -23.33
N LYS A 172 5.84 -21.22 -22.10
CA LYS A 172 4.72 -20.82 -21.25
C LYS A 172 4.96 -19.46 -20.59
N PHE A 173 6.23 -19.00 -20.47
CA PHE A 173 6.58 -17.72 -19.91
C PHE A 173 6.03 -16.52 -20.72
N VAL A 174 6.08 -16.60 -22.04
CA VAL A 174 5.52 -15.54 -22.92
C VAL A 174 4.00 -15.44 -22.76
N GLY A 175 3.30 -16.58 -22.69
CA GLY A 175 1.87 -16.62 -22.38
C GLY A 175 1.55 -16.04 -21.01
N THR A 176 2.41 -16.27 -20.00
CA THR A 176 2.31 -15.68 -18.67
C THR A 176 2.36 -14.16 -18.71
N LEU A 177 3.21 -13.56 -19.54
CA LEU A 177 3.33 -12.11 -19.67
C LEU A 177 2.07 -11.47 -20.26
N GLU A 178 1.40 -12.09 -21.22
CA GLU A 178 0.13 -11.65 -21.75
C GLU A 178 -0.97 -11.63 -20.67
N TYR A 179 -0.97 -12.65 -19.81
CA TYR A 179 -1.88 -12.69 -18.66
C TYR A 179 -1.56 -11.63 -17.63
N PHE A 180 -0.29 -11.33 -17.36
CA PHE A 180 0.10 -10.21 -16.52
C PHE A 180 -0.38 -8.86 -17.10
N ASP A 181 -0.32 -8.68 -18.41
CA ASP A 181 -0.80 -7.47 -19.06
C ASP A 181 -2.32 -7.29 -18.95
N LYS A 182 -3.08 -8.39 -18.89
CA LYS A 182 -4.52 -8.36 -18.63
C LYS A 182 -4.88 -7.90 -17.21
N THR A 183 -3.90 -7.85 -16.29
CA THR A 183 -4.12 -7.32 -14.94
C THR A 183 -4.67 -5.89 -14.96
N ARG A 184 -4.31 -5.06 -15.95
CA ARG A 184 -4.87 -3.71 -16.09
C ARG A 184 -6.38 -3.73 -16.25
N ASP A 185 -6.89 -4.60 -17.13
CA ASP A 185 -8.32 -4.73 -17.43
C ASP A 185 -9.05 -5.43 -16.25
N GLU A 186 -8.40 -6.41 -15.61
CA GLU A 186 -8.89 -7.03 -14.37
C GLU A 186 -9.09 -6.02 -13.24
N ILE A 187 -8.14 -5.08 -13.08
CA ILE A 187 -8.25 -4.02 -12.09
C ILE A 187 -9.44 -3.11 -12.38
N VAL A 188 -9.57 -2.66 -13.63
CA VAL A 188 -10.56 -1.65 -14.00
C VAL A 188 -11.97 -2.24 -14.13
N ASP A 189 -12.09 -3.41 -14.72
CA ASP A 189 -13.40 -3.99 -15.06
C ASP A 189 -13.97 -4.92 -13.98
N SER A 190 -13.13 -5.45 -13.09
CA SER A 190 -13.55 -6.42 -12.08
C SER A 190 -13.27 -5.95 -10.64
N ILE A 191 -12.03 -5.55 -10.32
CA ILE A 191 -11.64 -5.23 -8.95
C ILE A 191 -12.16 -3.86 -8.50
N LEU A 192 -11.98 -2.83 -9.31
CA LEU A 192 -12.36 -1.46 -8.94
C LEU A 192 -13.87 -1.28 -8.75
N PRO A 193 -14.77 -1.86 -9.58
CA PRO A 193 -16.20 -1.83 -9.31
C PRO A 193 -16.57 -2.49 -7.98
N GLU A 194 -16.02 -3.66 -7.67
CA GLU A 194 -16.28 -4.37 -6.42
C GLU A 194 -15.72 -3.62 -5.20
N LEU A 195 -14.55 -2.99 -5.35
CA LEU A 195 -13.96 -2.13 -4.33
C LEU A 195 -14.89 -0.97 -3.97
N LYS A 196 -15.40 -0.25 -4.98
CA LYS A 196 -16.34 0.88 -4.80
C LYS A 196 -17.68 0.44 -4.21
N ARG A 197 -18.11 -0.79 -4.49
CA ARG A 197 -19.34 -1.36 -3.90
C ARG A 197 -19.19 -1.64 -2.40
N ARG A 198 -17.99 -2.07 -1.96
CA ARG A 198 -17.74 -2.48 -0.55
C ARG A 198 -17.24 -1.36 0.34
N TYR A 199 -16.47 -0.44 -0.21
CA TYR A 199 -15.78 0.58 0.57
C TYR A 199 -16.09 1.98 0.04
N LYS A 200 -16.01 2.96 0.92
CA LYS A 200 -16.11 4.37 0.56
C LYS A 200 -14.80 4.85 -0.07
N VAL A 201 -14.77 4.87 -1.38
CA VAL A 201 -13.61 5.27 -2.20
C VAL A 201 -13.81 6.69 -2.71
N LYS A 202 -12.82 7.56 -2.48
CA LYS A 202 -12.79 8.90 -3.05
C LYS A 202 -12.79 8.83 -4.57
N SER A 203 -13.64 9.66 -5.20
CA SER A 203 -13.67 9.82 -6.65
C SER A 203 -12.49 10.64 -7.17
N GLY A 204 -12.25 10.58 -8.47
CA GLY A 204 -11.18 11.32 -9.15
C GLY A 204 -9.83 10.61 -9.17
N ARG A 205 -9.10 10.86 -10.25
CA ARG A 205 -7.78 10.26 -10.48
C ARG A 205 -6.72 10.72 -9.46
N GLU A 206 -6.93 11.87 -8.86
CA GLU A 206 -6.10 12.42 -7.76
C GLU A 206 -6.22 11.63 -6.47
N ASN A 207 -7.15 10.71 -6.39
CA ASN A 207 -7.36 9.80 -5.26
C ASN A 207 -7.05 8.34 -5.62
N MET A 208 -6.42 8.09 -6.78
CA MET A 208 -6.13 6.74 -7.26
C MET A 208 -4.65 6.63 -7.67
N ALA A 209 -3.94 5.73 -7.00
CA ALA A 209 -2.54 5.44 -7.27
C ALA A 209 -2.33 3.95 -7.58
N ILE A 210 -1.30 3.66 -8.36
CA ILE A 210 -0.86 2.31 -8.63
C ILE A 210 0.66 2.23 -8.55
N ALA A 211 1.19 1.20 -7.90
CA ALA A 211 2.62 0.95 -7.88
C ALA A 211 2.91 -0.55 -7.89
N GLY A 212 4.16 -0.91 -8.16
CA GLY A 212 4.58 -2.29 -8.11
C GLY A 212 6.09 -2.44 -8.26
N HIS A 213 6.58 -3.65 -8.03
CA HIS A 213 7.99 -3.97 -8.21
C HIS A 213 8.21 -4.98 -9.33
N SER A 214 9.37 -4.92 -9.99
CA SER A 214 9.74 -5.86 -11.05
C SER A 214 8.66 -5.90 -12.15
N LEU A 215 8.12 -7.06 -12.49
CA LEU A 215 7.03 -7.21 -13.44
C LEU A 215 5.78 -6.41 -13.02
N GLY A 216 5.47 -6.33 -11.73
CA GLY A 216 4.40 -5.48 -11.22
C GLY A 216 4.66 -3.98 -11.40
N GLY A 217 5.92 -3.55 -11.35
CA GLY A 217 6.31 -2.17 -11.67
C GLY A 217 6.06 -1.82 -13.14
N ARG A 218 6.40 -2.73 -14.06
CA ARG A 218 6.05 -2.63 -15.48
C ARG A 218 4.54 -2.53 -15.67
N ASN A 219 3.77 -3.41 -15.03
CA ASN A 219 2.33 -3.43 -15.16
C ASN A 219 1.65 -2.20 -14.52
N ALA A 220 2.24 -1.64 -13.46
CA ALA A 220 1.76 -0.38 -12.89
C ALA A 220 1.85 0.76 -13.90
N LEU A 221 2.99 0.90 -14.59
CA LEU A 221 3.15 1.87 -15.69
C LEU A 221 2.13 1.60 -16.81
N TYR A 222 2.04 0.36 -17.26
CA TYR A 222 1.14 -0.02 -18.35
C TYR A 222 -0.32 0.29 -17.99
N THR A 223 -0.75 -0.03 -16.78
CA THR A 223 -2.12 0.23 -16.31
C THR A 223 -2.40 1.73 -16.21
N ALA A 224 -1.52 2.50 -15.54
CA ALA A 224 -1.73 3.93 -15.34
C ALA A 224 -1.82 4.68 -16.67
N TYR A 225 -0.91 4.38 -17.60
CA TYR A 225 -0.90 5.04 -18.92
C TYR A 225 -1.98 4.52 -19.88
N SER A 226 -2.55 3.34 -19.66
CA SER A 226 -3.74 2.87 -20.39
C SER A 226 -5.03 3.51 -19.86
N TYR A 227 -5.07 3.88 -18.59
CA TYR A 227 -6.23 4.46 -17.92
C TYR A 227 -5.89 5.77 -17.18
N PRO A 228 -5.41 6.81 -17.89
CA PRO A 228 -4.94 8.05 -17.27
C PRO A 228 -6.06 8.85 -16.59
N LYS A 229 -7.33 8.61 -16.97
CA LYS A 229 -8.51 9.20 -16.30
C LYS A 229 -8.87 8.51 -14.99
N ILE A 230 -8.28 7.34 -14.70
CA ILE A 230 -8.50 6.60 -13.44
C ILE A 230 -7.34 6.82 -12.49
N PHE A 231 -6.09 6.73 -12.96
CA PHE A 231 -4.90 6.83 -12.13
C PHE A 231 -4.19 8.18 -12.31
N GLY A 232 -3.93 8.87 -11.21
CA GLY A 232 -3.13 10.10 -11.19
C GLY A 232 -1.68 9.88 -10.82
N TYR A 233 -1.36 8.76 -10.16
CA TYR A 233 -0.04 8.50 -9.60
C TYR A 233 0.44 7.10 -9.97
N VAL A 234 1.71 6.98 -10.37
CA VAL A 234 2.32 5.68 -10.66
C VAL A 234 3.72 5.56 -10.08
N GLY A 235 3.98 4.42 -9.41
CA GLY A 235 5.29 4.02 -8.91
C GLY A 235 5.76 2.72 -9.56
N ALA A 236 6.97 2.73 -10.14
CA ALA A 236 7.57 1.55 -10.74
C ALA A 236 8.96 1.29 -10.13
N PHE A 237 9.02 0.23 -9.33
CA PHE A 237 10.20 -0.13 -8.54
C PHE A 237 10.95 -1.26 -9.24
N ALA A 238 12.13 -0.98 -9.79
CA ALA A 238 12.90 -1.89 -10.61
C ALA A 238 12.04 -2.56 -11.71
N PRO A 239 11.32 -1.78 -12.54
CA PRO A 239 10.41 -2.33 -13.54
C PRO A 239 11.17 -3.17 -14.57
N VAL A 240 10.61 -4.33 -14.88
CA VAL A 240 11.18 -5.23 -15.89
C VAL A 240 10.92 -4.68 -17.29
N LYS A 241 11.98 -4.59 -18.08
CA LYS A 241 11.88 -4.46 -19.53
C LYS A 241 11.60 -5.85 -20.10
N VAL A 242 10.33 -6.24 -20.18
CA VAL A 242 9.97 -7.53 -20.79
C VAL A 242 10.11 -7.41 -22.31
N ALA A 243 11.33 -7.41 -22.79
CA ALA A 243 11.59 -7.19 -24.20
C ALA A 243 12.35 -8.31 -24.89
N ASN A 244 13.02 -9.20 -24.18
CA ASN A 244 14.02 -10.04 -24.81
C ASN A 244 13.80 -11.55 -24.61
N TYR A 245 12.59 -12.06 -24.92
CA TYR A 245 12.55 -13.43 -25.46
C TYR A 245 12.39 -13.32 -26.98
N GLY A 246 13.51 -12.97 -27.64
CA GLY A 246 13.72 -13.15 -29.07
C GLY A 246 13.26 -12.04 -30.03
N ARG A 247 12.42 -11.07 -29.68
CA ARG A 247 12.04 -9.96 -30.57
C ARG A 247 11.55 -8.72 -29.80
N GLN A 248 12.04 -7.53 -30.17
CA GLN A 248 11.77 -6.20 -29.60
C GLN A 248 10.26 -5.74 -29.59
N ARG A 249 9.33 -6.63 -29.57
CA ARG A 249 7.91 -6.38 -29.83
C ARG A 249 7.18 -5.63 -28.69
N TRP A 250 7.71 -5.64 -27.47
CA TRP A 250 6.96 -5.23 -26.26
C TRP A 250 7.23 -3.83 -25.73
N LEU A 251 8.35 -3.22 -26.10
CA LEU A 251 8.61 -1.82 -25.72
C LEU A 251 7.76 -0.82 -26.51
N LYS A 252 7.43 -1.12 -27.76
CA LYS A 252 6.68 -0.19 -28.63
C LYS A 252 5.28 0.16 -28.09
N PRO A 253 4.46 -0.77 -27.54
CA PRO A 253 3.17 -0.41 -26.94
C PRO A 253 3.32 0.47 -25.69
N LEU A 254 4.22 0.13 -24.76
CA LEU A 254 4.49 0.93 -23.56
C LEU A 254 5.01 2.34 -23.94
N LEU A 255 5.94 2.42 -24.86
CA LEU A 255 6.53 3.68 -25.31
C LEU A 255 5.52 4.59 -26.05
N LYS A 256 4.58 4.02 -26.82
CA LYS A 256 3.48 4.78 -27.40
C LYS A 256 2.49 5.27 -26.33
N THR A 257 2.39 4.56 -25.22
CA THR A 257 1.44 4.83 -24.14
C THR A 257 1.90 5.97 -23.22
N PHE A 258 3.17 6.41 -23.26
CA PHE A 258 3.66 7.52 -22.42
C PHE A 258 3.24 8.91 -22.95
N LYS A 259 2.78 9.02 -24.18
CA LYS A 259 2.17 10.26 -24.69
C LYS A 259 0.70 10.27 -24.32
N LEU A 260 0.35 11.17 -23.42
CA LEU A 260 -1.01 11.40 -22.96
C LEU A 260 -1.53 12.70 -23.54
N ASP A 261 -2.85 12.81 -23.66
CA ASP A 261 -3.51 14.04 -24.02
C ASP A 261 -3.27 15.12 -22.95
N ARG A 262 -3.34 16.38 -23.38
CA ARG A 262 -3.19 17.52 -22.46
C ARG A 262 -4.27 17.45 -21.38
N GLY A 263 -3.86 17.46 -20.12
CA GLY A 263 -4.73 17.34 -18.95
C GLY A 263 -4.84 15.92 -18.39
N ASP A 264 -4.39 14.91 -19.14
CA ASP A 264 -4.33 13.52 -18.70
C ASP A 264 -2.94 13.12 -18.18
N GLU A 265 -1.95 14.05 -18.14
CA GLU A 265 -0.61 13.77 -17.64
C GLU A 265 -0.65 13.27 -16.21
N MET A 266 0.22 12.30 -15.89
CA MET A 266 0.33 11.78 -14.52
C MET A 266 0.69 12.91 -13.55
N LYS A 267 0.01 12.97 -12.41
CA LYS A 267 0.33 13.92 -11.33
C LYS A 267 1.71 13.66 -10.75
N GLN A 268 2.07 12.39 -10.61
CA GLN A 268 3.41 11.96 -10.23
C GLN A 268 3.75 10.60 -10.83
N VAL A 269 4.95 10.52 -11.40
CA VAL A 269 5.59 9.27 -11.81
C VAL A 269 6.87 9.12 -11.03
N ILE A 270 7.07 7.95 -10.41
CA ILE A 270 8.32 7.64 -9.70
C ILE A 270 8.89 6.33 -10.23
N LEU A 271 10.14 6.39 -10.68
CA LEU A 271 10.95 5.24 -11.04
C LEU A 271 12.08 5.10 -10.03
N SER A 272 12.40 3.87 -9.65
CA SER A 272 13.52 3.56 -8.78
C SER A 272 14.16 2.24 -9.18
N VAL A 273 15.45 2.08 -8.92
CA VAL A 273 16.17 0.84 -9.15
C VAL A 273 17.35 0.70 -8.18
N GLY A 274 17.79 -0.52 -7.92
CA GLY A 274 18.99 -0.77 -7.12
C GLY A 274 20.27 -0.44 -7.89
N THR A 275 21.28 0.08 -7.19
CA THR A 275 22.61 0.36 -7.78
C THR A 275 23.33 -0.91 -8.24
N GLU A 276 22.97 -2.05 -7.66
CA GLU A 276 23.55 -3.38 -7.91
C GLU A 276 22.53 -4.31 -8.62
N ASP A 277 21.46 -3.71 -9.22
CA ASP A 277 20.44 -4.48 -9.92
C ASP A 277 20.94 -4.86 -11.33
N ASP A 278 21.59 -6.02 -11.42
CA ASP A 278 22.10 -6.59 -12.66
C ASP A 278 21.01 -7.12 -13.62
N ARG A 279 19.79 -7.34 -13.11
CA ARG A 279 18.66 -7.88 -13.88
C ARG A 279 17.97 -6.82 -14.72
N VAL A 280 17.75 -5.63 -14.16
CA VAL A 280 16.96 -4.60 -14.82
C VAL A 280 17.59 -3.19 -14.76
N GLY A 281 18.66 -2.98 -13.97
CA GLY A 281 19.25 -1.66 -13.72
C GLY A 281 19.43 -0.85 -15.00
N LYS A 282 20.21 -1.34 -15.94
CA LYS A 282 20.45 -0.69 -17.23
C LYS A 282 19.15 -0.37 -18.00
N SER A 283 18.17 -1.26 -17.97
CA SER A 283 16.92 -1.05 -18.70
C SER A 283 16.02 0.01 -18.06
N VAL A 284 16.13 0.20 -16.74
CA VAL A 284 15.41 1.28 -16.04
C VAL A 284 16.06 2.63 -16.30
N ASP A 285 17.41 2.70 -16.35
CA ASP A 285 18.14 3.90 -16.80
C ASP A 285 17.71 4.31 -18.22
N GLU A 286 17.70 3.36 -19.14
CA GLU A 286 17.25 3.58 -20.54
C GLU A 286 15.78 4.07 -20.60
N LEU A 287 14.91 3.50 -19.74
CA LEU A 287 13.51 3.93 -19.65
C LEU A 287 13.40 5.38 -19.17
N SER A 288 14.12 5.75 -18.11
CA SER A 288 14.13 7.13 -17.61
C SER A 288 14.66 8.10 -18.66
N GLN A 289 15.75 7.77 -19.34
CA GLN A 289 16.28 8.59 -20.46
C GLN A 289 15.27 8.73 -21.59
N TYR A 290 14.55 7.66 -21.94
CA TYR A 290 13.49 7.72 -22.93
C TYR A 290 12.36 8.64 -22.51
N MET A 291 11.87 8.49 -21.27
CA MET A 291 10.81 9.35 -20.72
C MET A 291 11.21 10.82 -20.72
N ASN A 292 12.48 11.13 -20.42
CA ASN A 292 13.01 12.50 -20.52
C ASN A 292 12.98 13.03 -21.96
N ARG A 293 13.38 12.23 -22.96
CA ARG A 293 13.31 12.62 -24.39
C ARG A 293 11.88 12.88 -24.87
N GLU A 294 10.91 12.12 -24.34
CA GLU A 294 9.49 12.28 -24.66
C GLU A 294 8.80 13.38 -23.84
N GLY A 295 9.54 14.10 -22.96
CA GLY A 295 9.00 15.16 -22.12
C GLY A 295 8.13 14.68 -20.96
N VAL A 296 8.21 13.42 -20.59
CA VAL A 296 7.45 12.84 -19.47
C VAL A 296 8.09 13.21 -18.15
N LYS A 297 7.40 14.03 -17.37
CA LYS A 297 7.86 14.42 -16.02
C LYS A 297 7.85 13.21 -15.08
N HIS A 298 9.00 12.91 -14.48
CA HIS A 298 9.12 11.83 -13.50
C HIS A 298 10.27 12.08 -12.52
N ILE A 299 10.21 11.45 -11.36
CA ILE A 299 11.33 11.33 -10.43
C ILE A 299 11.99 9.97 -10.69
N PHE A 300 13.28 9.97 -10.93
CA PHE A 300 14.08 8.76 -11.05
C PHE A 300 15.24 8.79 -10.07
N TYR A 301 15.51 7.68 -9.39
CA TYR A 301 16.61 7.56 -8.43
C TYR A 301 17.08 6.13 -8.25
N HIS A 302 18.34 6.01 -7.84
CA HIS A 302 18.96 4.74 -7.45
C HIS A 302 18.93 4.56 -5.93
N LEU A 303 18.87 3.31 -5.49
CA LEU A 303 18.91 2.89 -4.10
C LEU A 303 20.02 1.86 -3.90
N PRO A 304 20.72 1.85 -2.74
CA PRO A 304 21.70 0.80 -2.45
C PRO A 304 21.06 -0.59 -2.48
N GLY A 305 21.65 -1.52 -3.24
CA GLY A 305 21.22 -2.91 -3.35
C GLY A 305 20.83 -3.36 -4.75
N GLY A 306 20.46 -4.61 -4.86
CA GLY A 306 20.10 -5.30 -6.11
C GLY A 306 18.59 -5.37 -6.36
N HIS A 307 18.16 -6.45 -7.04
CA HIS A 307 16.75 -6.73 -7.32
C HIS A 307 16.05 -7.38 -6.12
N GLU A 308 15.80 -6.62 -5.05
CA GLU A 308 15.49 -7.18 -3.74
C GLU A 308 14.53 -6.36 -2.88
N ASN A 309 14.03 -6.98 -1.80
CA ASN A 309 13.01 -6.41 -0.92
C ASN A 309 13.41 -5.07 -0.28
N LYS A 310 14.69 -4.90 0.10
CA LYS A 310 15.15 -3.64 0.74
C LYS A 310 15.00 -2.45 -0.20
N VAL A 311 15.29 -2.64 -1.50
CA VAL A 311 15.08 -1.62 -2.54
C VAL A 311 13.59 -1.31 -2.68
N TRP A 312 12.74 -2.32 -2.74
CA TRP A 312 11.29 -2.12 -2.94
C TRP A 312 10.60 -1.50 -1.72
N LYS A 313 11.02 -1.83 -0.49
CA LYS A 313 10.51 -1.18 0.74
C LYS A 313 10.86 0.31 0.78
N ASN A 314 12.12 0.65 0.47
CA ASN A 314 12.57 2.04 0.39
C ASN A 314 11.84 2.80 -0.74
N SER A 315 11.63 2.15 -1.88
CA SER A 315 10.87 2.72 -2.99
C SER A 315 9.41 3.00 -2.61
N LEU A 316 8.75 2.07 -1.93
CA LEU A 316 7.40 2.24 -1.43
C LEU A 316 7.31 3.40 -0.43
N TYR A 317 8.25 3.48 0.54
CA TYR A 317 8.35 4.57 1.49
C TYR A 317 8.37 5.92 0.78
N ASN A 318 9.27 6.08 -0.19
CA ASN A 318 9.37 7.32 -0.94
C ASN A 318 8.10 7.59 -1.77
N PHE A 319 7.60 6.63 -2.52
CA PHE A 319 6.43 6.80 -3.36
C PHE A 319 5.21 7.30 -2.57
N VAL A 320 4.93 6.68 -1.43
CA VAL A 320 3.77 7.01 -0.60
C VAL A 320 3.84 8.44 -0.06
N ARG A 321 5.03 8.99 0.13
CA ARG A 321 5.22 10.39 0.54
C ARG A 321 4.85 11.43 -0.52
N PHE A 322 4.70 11.03 -1.77
CA PHE A 322 4.42 11.93 -2.91
C PHE A 322 2.99 11.82 -3.44
N ILE A 323 2.19 10.89 -2.97
CA ILE A 323 0.83 10.69 -3.48
C ILE A 323 -0.23 11.29 -2.56
N PHE A 324 -1.37 11.66 -3.16
CA PHE A 324 -2.59 12.15 -2.46
C PHE A 324 -2.38 13.44 -1.64
N ARG A 325 -1.45 14.28 -2.06
CA ARG A 325 -1.16 15.58 -1.44
C ARG A 325 -1.61 16.74 -2.31
#